data_3a42a1b6b8302de0eb0bc59564f40579
#
_entry.id   3a42a1b6b8302de0eb0bc59564f40579
#
_cell.length_a   1.000
_cell.length_b   1.000
_cell.length_c   1.000
_cell.angle_alpha   90.00
_cell.angle_beta   90.00
_cell.angle_gamma   90.00
#
_symmetry.space_group_name_H-M   'P 1'
#
loop_
_entity.id
_entity.type
_entity.pdbx_description
1 polymer ?
#
loop_
_entity_poly.entity_id
_entity_poly.type
_entity_poly.pdbx_seq_one_letter_code
_entity_poly.pdbx_strand_id
1 'polypeptide(L)'
;MSRRLLFLLGGARSGKSHFAEQWAREHGRNVLFVATAQPFDDEMLERIARHRQERPPQWVTVEAPVRAGAAVQQALAHAEHDTVLVDCLTLLAANVLLAMPETATQDEVIAAVLAETEALLATYARSSATWLVVSNEVGMGVVPPTRLGR
;
A
#
# COMPACT_ATOMS: atom_id res chain seq x y z
N MET A 1 11.73 -12.82 -16.19
CA MET A 1 12.35 -12.05 -15.11
C MET A 1 12.10 -12.71 -13.77
N SER A 2 13.11 -12.80 -12.94
CA SER A 2 12.93 -13.38 -11.60
C SER A 2 12.06 -12.44 -10.73
N ARG A 3 11.17 -13.02 -9.95
CA ARG A 3 10.34 -12.30 -8.99
C ARG A 3 11.19 -11.54 -7.97
N ARG A 4 10.84 -10.29 -7.71
CA ARG A 4 11.51 -9.45 -6.73
C ARG A 4 10.50 -8.72 -5.85
N LEU A 5 10.91 -8.42 -4.63
CA LEU A 5 10.20 -7.53 -3.73
C LEU A 5 11.06 -6.29 -3.51
N LEU A 6 10.58 -5.15 -3.97
CA LEU A 6 11.22 -3.86 -3.79
C LEU A 6 10.47 -3.10 -2.70
N PHE A 7 11.12 -2.91 -1.57
CA PHE A 7 10.55 -2.15 -0.45
C PHE A 7 11.11 -0.75 -0.47
N LEU A 8 10.24 0.25 -0.71
CA LEU A 8 10.61 1.64 -0.88
C LEU A 8 10.25 2.41 0.39
N LEU A 9 11.26 2.73 1.17
CA LEU A 9 11.13 3.40 2.47
C LEU A 9 11.67 4.82 2.38
N GLY A 10 10.96 5.77 2.95
CA GLY A 10 11.40 7.17 2.99
C GLY A 10 10.38 8.07 3.64
N GLY A 11 10.78 9.30 3.95
CA GLY A 11 9.91 10.31 4.52
C GLY A 11 8.79 10.74 3.58
N ALA A 12 7.82 11.45 4.12
CA ALA A 12 6.77 12.05 3.30
C ALA A 12 7.39 12.96 2.24
N ARG A 13 6.86 12.91 1.03
CA ARG A 13 7.32 13.72 -0.12
C ARG A 13 8.79 13.49 -0.51
N SER A 14 9.34 12.31 -0.23
CA SER A 14 10.71 11.95 -0.63
C SER A 14 10.82 11.50 -2.09
N GLY A 15 9.69 11.38 -2.80
CA GLY A 15 9.67 10.91 -4.18
C GLY A 15 9.57 9.39 -4.34
N LYS A 16 9.35 8.65 -3.26
CA LYS A 16 9.28 7.17 -3.32
C LYS A 16 8.11 6.65 -4.12
N SER A 17 6.93 7.27 -4.02
CA SER A 17 5.77 6.90 -4.84
C SER A 17 6.03 7.15 -6.32
N HIS A 18 6.63 8.30 -6.63
CA HIS A 18 7.02 8.63 -8.00
C HIS A 18 8.03 7.61 -8.55
N PHE A 19 9.03 7.24 -7.76
CA PHE A 19 10.00 6.23 -8.14
C PHE A 19 9.33 4.89 -8.43
N ALA A 20 8.41 4.45 -7.55
CA ALA A 20 7.69 3.20 -7.70
C ALA A 20 6.87 3.18 -8.98
N GLU A 21 6.12 4.25 -9.25
CA GLU A 21 5.32 4.39 -10.46
C GLU A 21 6.19 4.41 -11.71
N GLN A 22 7.31 5.13 -11.68
CA GLN A 22 8.25 5.21 -12.79
C GLN A 22 8.86 3.83 -13.09
N TRP A 23 9.29 3.12 -12.04
CA TRP A 23 9.82 1.78 -12.19
C TRP A 23 8.79 0.84 -12.83
N ALA A 24 7.54 0.90 -12.35
CA ALA A 24 6.46 0.06 -12.88
C ALA A 24 6.14 0.41 -14.34
N ARG A 25 6.20 1.68 -14.73
CA ARG A 25 6.03 2.10 -16.13
C ARG A 25 7.11 1.55 -17.04
N GLU A 26 8.35 1.51 -16.56
CA GLU A 26 9.49 1.09 -17.36
C GLU A 26 9.62 -0.43 -17.44
N HIS A 27 9.23 -1.17 -16.40
CA HIS A 27 9.50 -2.61 -16.28
C HIS A 27 8.24 -3.47 -16.29
N GLY A 28 7.09 -2.93 -15.91
CA GLY A 28 5.84 -3.67 -15.86
C GLY A 28 5.05 -3.61 -17.15
N ARG A 29 4.40 -4.70 -17.49
CA ARG A 29 3.46 -4.76 -18.63
C ARG A 29 2.02 -4.77 -18.14
N ASN A 30 1.73 -5.63 -17.16
CA ASN A 30 0.41 -5.78 -16.56
C ASN A 30 0.50 -5.39 -15.09
N VAL A 31 0.35 -4.11 -14.80
CA VAL A 31 0.53 -3.56 -13.47
C VAL A 31 -0.79 -3.54 -12.71
N LEU A 32 -0.77 -4.08 -11.51
CA LEU A 32 -1.84 -3.96 -10.52
C LEU A 32 -1.41 -2.89 -9.49
N PHE A 33 -2.15 -1.79 -9.45
CA PHE A 33 -1.92 -0.74 -8.46
C PHE A 33 -2.90 -0.92 -7.30
N VAL A 34 -2.36 -1.07 -6.09
CA VAL A 34 -3.14 -1.26 -4.87
C VAL A 34 -3.10 0.04 -4.07
N ALA A 35 -4.20 0.75 -4.08
CA ALA A 35 -4.35 2.03 -3.39
C ALA A 35 -4.95 1.80 -2.01
N THR A 36 -4.26 2.24 -0.97
CA THR A 36 -4.71 2.10 0.43
C THR A 36 -5.31 3.37 0.99
N ALA A 37 -5.25 4.48 0.26
CA ALA A 37 -5.79 5.76 0.73
C ALA A 37 -7.30 5.72 0.86
N GLN A 38 -7.82 6.37 1.94
CA GLN A 38 -9.24 6.60 2.14
C GLN A 38 -9.55 8.09 2.04
N PRO A 39 -10.64 8.48 1.36
CA PRO A 39 -11.04 9.88 1.31
C PRO A 39 -11.78 10.27 2.59
N PHE A 40 -11.08 10.94 3.52
CA PHE A 40 -11.68 11.44 4.76
C PHE A 40 -12.33 12.81 4.58
N ASP A 41 -11.99 13.54 3.52
CA ASP A 41 -12.54 14.83 3.17
C ASP A 41 -12.53 15.06 1.66
N ASP A 42 -13.15 16.14 1.19
CA ASP A 42 -13.27 16.45 -0.23
C ASP A 42 -11.91 16.73 -0.89
N GLU A 43 -11.00 17.38 -0.16
CA GLU A 43 -9.65 17.64 -0.66
C GLU A 43 -8.88 16.36 -0.92
N MET A 44 -8.98 15.39 -0.01
CA MET A 44 -8.35 14.09 -0.16
C MET A 44 -8.98 13.28 -1.29
N LEU A 45 -10.31 13.37 -1.43
CA LEU A 45 -11.02 12.73 -2.53
C LEU A 45 -10.53 13.24 -3.89
N GLU A 46 -10.36 14.56 -4.04
CA GLU A 46 -9.82 15.16 -5.27
C GLU A 46 -8.38 14.72 -5.54
N ARG A 47 -7.57 14.63 -4.50
CA ARG A 47 -6.17 14.19 -4.60
C ARG A 47 -6.10 12.74 -5.07
N ILE A 48 -6.90 11.86 -4.50
CA ILE A 48 -6.99 10.45 -4.89
C ILE A 48 -7.43 10.34 -6.35
N ALA A 49 -8.45 11.08 -6.76
CA ALA A 49 -8.95 11.07 -8.14
C ALA A 49 -7.88 11.56 -9.12
N ARG A 50 -7.13 12.60 -8.77
CA ARG A 50 -6.05 13.13 -9.60
C ARG A 50 -4.94 12.09 -9.79
N HIS A 51 -4.48 11.47 -8.72
CA HIS A 51 -3.46 10.43 -8.80
C HIS A 51 -3.91 9.23 -9.63
N ARG A 52 -5.20 8.88 -9.54
CA ARG A 52 -5.76 7.81 -10.35
C ARG A 52 -5.75 8.16 -11.84
N GLN A 53 -6.08 9.41 -12.19
CA GLN A 53 -6.07 9.87 -13.58
C GLN A 53 -4.68 9.94 -14.19
N GLU A 54 -3.66 10.18 -13.37
CA GLU A 54 -2.27 10.26 -13.81
C GLU A 54 -1.65 8.89 -14.10
N ARG A 55 -2.28 7.80 -13.64
CA ARG A 55 -1.78 6.44 -13.90
C ARG A 55 -2.07 6.05 -15.35
N PRO A 56 -1.19 5.22 -15.95
CA PRO A 56 -1.48 4.66 -17.26
C PRO A 56 -2.86 3.98 -17.30
N PRO A 57 -3.68 4.20 -18.32
CA PRO A 57 -5.04 3.67 -18.37
C PRO A 57 -5.10 2.15 -18.44
N GLN A 58 -4.03 1.48 -18.87
CA GLN A 58 -3.96 0.03 -18.92
C GLN A 58 -3.69 -0.62 -17.55
N TRP A 59 -3.29 0.17 -16.55
CA TRP A 59 -3.11 -0.34 -15.20
C TRP A 59 -4.46 -0.64 -14.55
N VAL A 60 -4.51 -1.75 -13.83
CA VAL A 60 -5.68 -2.08 -13.01
C VAL A 60 -5.46 -1.49 -11.62
N THR A 61 -6.44 -0.76 -11.12
CA THR A 61 -6.42 -0.20 -9.77
C THR A 61 -7.38 -0.96 -8.87
N VAL A 62 -6.89 -1.40 -7.72
CA VAL A 62 -7.70 -1.96 -6.64
C VAL A 62 -7.61 -1.02 -5.44
N GLU A 63 -8.75 -0.56 -4.96
CA GLU A 63 -8.82 0.24 -3.74
C GLU A 63 -8.99 -0.70 -2.55
N ALA A 64 -7.98 -0.75 -1.68
CA ALA A 64 -7.96 -1.65 -0.53
C ALA A 64 -7.44 -0.91 0.71
N PRO A 65 -8.31 -0.10 1.34
CA PRO A 65 -7.91 0.61 2.56
C PRO A 65 -7.60 -0.32 3.72
N VAL A 66 -8.22 -1.49 3.75
CA VAL A 66 -7.90 -2.60 4.65
C VAL A 66 -8.00 -3.91 3.88
N ARG A 67 -7.51 -4.99 4.43
CA ARG A 67 -7.50 -6.34 3.82
C ARG A 67 -6.83 -6.33 2.44
N ALA A 68 -5.72 -5.64 2.35
CA ALA A 68 -5.00 -5.48 1.09
C ALA A 68 -4.51 -6.82 0.54
N GLY A 69 -4.03 -7.72 1.39
CA GLY A 69 -3.59 -9.06 0.97
C GLY A 69 -4.69 -9.86 0.28
N ALA A 70 -5.90 -9.87 0.85
CA ALA A 70 -7.04 -10.55 0.26
C ALA A 70 -7.47 -9.91 -1.07
N ALA A 71 -7.46 -8.58 -1.14
CA ALA A 71 -7.80 -7.85 -2.36
C ALA A 71 -6.83 -8.15 -3.50
N VAL A 72 -5.52 -8.19 -3.20
CA VAL A 72 -4.50 -8.54 -4.19
C VAL A 72 -4.65 -9.99 -4.64
N GLN A 73 -4.86 -10.90 -3.69
CA GLN A 73 -5.08 -12.32 -4.01
C GLN A 73 -6.25 -12.50 -4.97
N GLN A 74 -7.35 -11.81 -4.72
CA GLN A 74 -8.52 -11.87 -5.59
C GLN A 74 -8.23 -11.31 -6.98
N ALA A 75 -7.53 -10.19 -7.06
CA ALA A 75 -7.17 -9.58 -8.33
C ALA A 75 -6.23 -10.48 -9.16
N LEU A 76 -5.25 -11.11 -8.49
CA LEU A 76 -4.31 -12.04 -9.15
C LEU A 76 -4.98 -13.32 -9.61
N ALA A 77 -6.05 -13.75 -8.93
CA ALA A 77 -6.84 -14.91 -9.37
C ALA A 77 -7.71 -14.59 -10.59
N HIS A 78 -8.06 -13.31 -10.77
CA HIS A 78 -8.95 -12.87 -11.84
C HIS A 78 -8.21 -12.58 -13.15
N ALA A 79 -6.99 -12.06 -13.08
CA ALA A 79 -6.19 -11.72 -14.25
C ALA A 79 -4.69 -11.83 -13.93
N GLU A 80 -3.88 -12.04 -14.96
CA GLU A 80 -2.44 -12.07 -14.80
C GLU A 80 -1.86 -10.67 -14.67
N HIS A 81 -1.00 -10.51 -13.67
CA HIS A 81 -0.21 -9.29 -13.46
C HIS A 81 1.24 -9.66 -13.23
N ASP A 82 2.14 -8.97 -13.88
CA ASP A 82 3.58 -9.17 -13.71
C ASP A 82 4.18 -8.24 -12.64
N THR A 83 3.44 -7.21 -12.28
CA THR A 83 3.89 -6.19 -11.32
C THR A 83 2.73 -5.79 -10.41
N VAL A 84 3.00 -5.77 -9.11
CA VAL A 84 2.05 -5.30 -8.08
C VAL A 84 2.70 -4.11 -7.36
N LEU A 85 2.02 -2.99 -7.32
CA LEU A 85 2.49 -1.79 -6.62
C LEU A 85 1.53 -1.46 -5.49
N VAL A 86 2.00 -1.52 -4.25
CA VAL A 86 1.19 -1.18 -3.05
C VAL A 86 1.61 0.18 -2.53
N ASP A 87 0.72 1.12 -2.55
CA ASP A 87 0.96 2.49 -2.07
C ASP A 87 -0.18 2.91 -1.12
N CYS A 88 0.00 2.92 0.17
CA CYS A 88 1.24 2.58 0.88
C CYS A 88 0.91 1.79 2.15
N LEU A 89 1.90 1.14 2.75
CA LEU A 89 1.73 0.39 4.01
C LEU A 89 1.37 1.28 5.18
N THR A 90 1.88 2.50 5.19
CA THR A 90 1.62 3.46 6.28
C THR A 90 0.14 3.78 6.39
N LEU A 91 -0.51 4.07 5.26
CA LEU A 91 -1.95 4.33 5.24
C LEU A 91 -2.75 3.07 5.56
N LEU A 92 -2.29 1.91 5.10
CA LEU A 92 -2.92 0.64 5.45
C LEU A 92 -2.92 0.43 6.97
N ALA A 93 -1.78 0.62 7.61
CA ALA A 93 -1.66 0.51 9.07
C ALA A 93 -2.53 1.52 9.79
N ALA A 94 -2.56 2.77 9.32
CA ALA A 94 -3.41 3.82 9.88
C ALA A 94 -4.90 3.47 9.75
N ASN A 95 -5.31 2.93 8.61
CA ASN A 95 -6.70 2.52 8.38
C ASN A 95 -7.11 1.38 9.31
N VAL A 96 -6.22 0.41 9.54
CA VAL A 96 -6.47 -0.68 10.49
C VAL A 96 -6.65 -0.12 11.90
N LEU A 97 -5.76 0.78 12.32
CA LEU A 97 -5.84 1.42 13.63
C LEU A 97 -7.16 2.18 13.81
N LEU A 98 -7.55 2.97 12.81
CA LEU A 98 -8.78 3.77 12.86
C LEU A 98 -10.05 2.91 12.85
N ALA A 99 -9.99 1.72 12.29
CA ALA A 99 -11.13 0.79 12.26
C ALA A 99 -11.29 0.03 13.57
N MET A 100 -10.31 0.04 14.47
CA MET A 100 -10.37 -0.65 15.75
C MET A 100 -11.10 0.18 16.82
N PRO A 101 -11.74 -0.48 17.79
CA PRO A 101 -12.36 0.24 18.91
C PRO A 101 -11.32 1.02 19.72
N GLU A 102 -11.73 2.15 20.30
CA GLU A 102 -10.84 2.94 21.16
C GLU A 102 -10.36 2.17 22.38
N THR A 103 -11.11 1.15 22.76
CA THR A 103 -10.78 0.26 23.87
C THR A 103 -9.74 -0.80 23.52
N ALA A 104 -9.34 -0.90 22.24
CA ALA A 104 -8.37 -1.89 21.82
C ALA A 104 -7.03 -1.67 22.51
N THR A 105 -6.40 -2.76 22.95
CA THR A 105 -5.07 -2.72 23.54
C THR A 105 -4.00 -2.53 22.47
N GLN A 106 -2.82 -2.10 22.88
CA GLN A 106 -1.68 -1.98 21.98
C GLN A 106 -1.35 -3.32 21.30
N ASP A 107 -1.40 -4.42 22.05
CA ASP A 107 -1.14 -5.75 21.51
C ASP A 107 -2.17 -6.16 20.47
N GLU A 108 -3.43 -5.82 20.67
CA GLU A 108 -4.50 -6.09 19.70
C GLU A 108 -4.28 -5.29 18.40
N VAL A 109 -3.85 -4.03 18.50
CA VAL A 109 -3.55 -3.19 17.35
C VAL A 109 -2.35 -3.74 16.58
N ILE A 110 -1.27 -4.09 17.28
CA ILE A 110 -0.08 -4.68 16.68
C ILE A 110 -0.44 -5.99 15.95
N ALA A 111 -1.23 -6.85 16.58
CA ALA A 111 -1.66 -8.11 15.98
C ALA A 111 -2.47 -7.87 14.69
N ALA A 112 -3.35 -6.87 14.68
CA ALA A 112 -4.15 -6.54 13.50
C ALA A 112 -3.29 -6.02 12.33
N VAL A 113 -2.31 -5.16 12.61
CA VAL A 113 -1.38 -4.65 11.60
C VAL A 113 -0.46 -5.76 11.09
N LEU A 114 0.03 -6.62 11.97
CA LEU A 114 0.83 -7.78 11.56
C LEU A 114 0.03 -8.74 10.69
N ALA A 115 -1.25 -8.95 10.97
CA ALA A 115 -2.11 -9.80 10.14
C ALA A 115 -2.22 -9.28 8.70
N GLU A 116 -2.31 -7.96 8.52
CA GLU A 116 -2.30 -7.35 7.20
C GLU A 116 -0.97 -7.59 6.47
N THR A 117 0.14 -7.41 7.17
CA THR A 117 1.49 -7.64 6.63
C THR A 117 1.68 -9.09 6.24
N GLU A 118 1.29 -10.01 7.10
CA GLU A 118 1.40 -11.45 6.84
C GLU A 118 0.55 -11.88 5.64
N ALA A 119 -0.66 -11.32 5.50
CA ALA A 119 -1.52 -11.60 4.36
C ALA A 119 -0.90 -11.11 3.04
N LEU A 120 -0.29 -9.93 3.05
CA LEU A 120 0.43 -9.41 1.88
C LEU A 120 1.63 -10.28 1.52
N LEU A 121 2.45 -10.66 2.51
CA LEU A 121 3.61 -11.51 2.28
C LEU A 121 3.23 -12.90 1.80
N ALA A 122 2.15 -13.48 2.34
CA ALA A 122 1.64 -14.78 1.89
C ALA A 122 1.16 -14.71 0.43
N THR A 123 0.50 -13.64 0.05
CA THR A 123 0.07 -13.42 -1.33
C THR A 123 1.27 -13.23 -2.26
N TYR A 124 2.26 -12.45 -1.83
CA TYR A 124 3.52 -12.30 -2.57
C TYR A 124 4.22 -13.65 -2.78
N ALA A 125 4.29 -14.48 -1.74
CA ALA A 125 4.97 -15.76 -1.81
C ALA A 125 4.35 -16.72 -2.84
N ARG A 126 3.05 -16.60 -3.06
CA ARG A 126 2.32 -17.41 -4.04
C ARG A 126 2.26 -16.77 -5.43
N SER A 127 2.67 -15.53 -5.54
CA SER A 127 2.65 -14.76 -6.79
C SER A 127 3.94 -14.95 -7.58
N SER A 128 3.85 -14.84 -8.89
CA SER A 128 5.04 -14.77 -9.77
C SER A 128 5.42 -13.32 -10.11
N ALA A 129 4.62 -12.35 -9.69
CA ALA A 129 4.82 -10.94 -9.98
C ALA A 129 5.98 -10.35 -9.17
N THR A 130 6.58 -9.30 -9.71
CA THR A 130 7.46 -8.41 -8.96
C THR A 130 6.60 -7.41 -8.19
N TRP A 131 6.90 -7.21 -6.92
CA TRP A 131 6.14 -6.29 -6.07
C TRP A 131 6.98 -5.08 -5.68
N LEU A 132 6.35 -3.91 -5.72
CA LEU A 132 6.88 -2.68 -5.15
C LEU A 132 5.95 -2.29 -3.99
N VAL A 133 6.52 -2.10 -2.83
CA VAL A 133 5.75 -1.73 -1.63
C VAL A 133 6.31 -0.43 -1.08
N VAL A 134 5.47 0.59 -1.02
CA VAL A 134 5.83 1.92 -0.56
C VAL A 134 5.45 2.06 0.91
N SER A 135 6.36 2.58 1.72
CA SER A 135 6.11 2.85 3.13
C SER A 135 6.75 4.16 3.56
N ASN A 136 6.03 4.96 4.33
CA ASN A 136 6.58 6.18 4.91
C ASN A 136 7.38 5.85 6.16
N GLU A 137 8.48 6.56 6.34
CA GLU A 137 9.25 6.56 7.57
C GLU A 137 8.91 7.81 8.37
N VAL A 138 8.65 7.65 9.67
CA VAL A 138 8.50 8.76 10.58
C VAL A 138 9.88 9.16 11.08
N GLY A 139 10.23 10.41 10.88
CA GLY A 139 11.55 10.98 10.95
C GLY A 139 12.46 10.49 12.07
N MET A 140 13.70 10.35 11.75
CA MET A 140 14.84 9.79 12.49
C MET A 140 14.87 10.18 13.97
N GLY A 141 14.31 9.33 14.85
CA GLY A 141 14.36 9.53 16.29
C GLY A 141 13.39 10.57 16.86
N VAL A 142 12.60 11.21 16.02
CA VAL A 142 11.56 12.15 16.49
C VAL A 142 10.30 11.36 16.82
N VAL A 143 9.91 11.39 18.10
CA VAL A 143 8.65 10.78 18.54
C VAL A 143 7.50 11.71 18.15
N PRO A 144 6.53 11.24 17.35
CA PRO A 144 5.38 12.06 17.00
C PRO A 144 4.60 12.54 18.24
N PRO A 145 4.09 13.77 18.22
CA PRO A 145 3.39 14.32 19.40
C PRO A 145 2.00 13.71 19.61
N THR A 146 1.44 13.08 18.57
CA THR A 146 0.09 12.51 18.66
C THR A 146 0.13 11.02 18.95
N ARG A 147 -0.92 10.52 19.60
CA ARG A 147 -1.09 9.09 19.87
C ARG A 147 -1.09 8.25 18.59
N LEU A 148 -1.72 8.74 17.52
CA LEU A 148 -1.81 8.04 16.24
C LEU A 148 -0.48 7.97 15.50
N GLY A 149 0.45 8.89 15.80
CA GLY A 149 1.76 8.90 15.17
C GLY A 149 2.81 8.02 15.86
N ARG A 150 2.49 7.51 17.05
CA ARG A 150 3.44 6.69 17.84
C ARG A 150 3.21 5.18 17.74
#